data_8a5029b584caa2014e1a602495ef64be
#
_entry.id   8a5029b584caa2014e1a602495ef64be
#
_cell.length_a   1.000
_cell.length_b   1.000
_cell.length_c   1.000
_cell.angle_alpha   90.00
_cell.angle_beta   90.00
_cell.angle_gamma   90.00
#
_symmetry.space_group_name_H-M   'P 1'
#
loop_
_entity.id
_entity.type
_entity.pdbx_description
1 polymer ?
#
loop_
_entity_poly.entity_id
_entity_poly.type
_entity_poly.pdbx_seq_one_letter_code
_entity_poly.pdbx_strand_id
1 'polypeptide(L)'
;EYDQQYKDLKLQSRLDAATTTEERNRIKTQSEDYTKRQSINFIGVRKQRTGDAKPKVYDVENLTMNYSFNQIKHRDFEIENSLDQNARVGANYNYSFNPIKLEPFKKNDSLFMNKYWKLIKDFNLNLLPSSLSVNSDFVRQFNSQKFRDAGLGDQNITVDELIRRNYTFDFQYTINYDLTEGLRLNFTSSTNNIVRNYFIDDDLNGDQDSELGVWDRFFDFGDPNRHIQQLGVNYELPLNKFPVLSFVTSNYSYTGDFQWNKGSDLLVGDSETSLGNSISNAN
;
A
#
# COMPACT_ATOMS: atom_id res chain seq x y z
N GLU A 1 -1.25 41.32 -21.37
CA GLU A 1 -1.81 40.42 -20.37
C GLU A 1 -2.77 41.20 -19.49
N TYR A 2 -3.94 40.63 -19.17
CA TYR A 2 -4.93 41.26 -18.30
C TYR A 2 -4.76 40.76 -16.87
N ASP A 3 -5.11 41.63 -15.90
CA ASP A 3 -5.11 41.24 -14.49
C ASP A 3 -6.21 40.22 -14.21
N GLN A 4 -5.92 39.15 -13.47
CA GLN A 4 -6.92 38.14 -13.16
C GLN A 4 -8.02 38.66 -12.23
N GLN A 5 -7.69 39.57 -11.34
CA GLN A 5 -8.64 40.19 -10.42
C GLN A 5 -9.51 41.25 -11.12
N TYR A 6 -8.90 42.02 -11.99
CA TYR A 6 -9.55 43.15 -12.70
C TYR A 6 -9.41 42.91 -14.20
N LYS A 7 -10.23 42.04 -14.75
CA LYS A 7 -10.15 41.57 -16.14
C LYS A 7 -10.17 42.66 -17.20
N ASP A 8 -10.64 43.83 -16.84
CA ASP A 8 -10.69 45.00 -17.71
C ASP A 8 -9.41 45.86 -17.67
N LEU A 9 -8.51 45.59 -16.74
CA LEU A 9 -7.25 46.34 -16.58
C LEU A 9 -6.08 45.51 -17.09
N LYS A 10 -5.16 46.20 -17.78
CA LYS A 10 -3.89 45.58 -18.12
C LYS A 10 -3.03 45.50 -16.87
N LEU A 11 -2.46 44.33 -16.63
CA LEU A 11 -1.55 44.08 -15.51
C LEU A 11 -0.40 45.10 -15.46
N GLN A 12 0.13 45.44 -16.62
CA GLN A 12 1.21 46.43 -16.73
C GLN A 12 0.82 47.80 -16.14
N SER A 13 -0.42 48.25 -16.40
CA SER A 13 -0.90 49.53 -15.86
C SER A 13 -1.00 49.54 -14.34
N ARG A 14 -1.35 48.41 -13.72
CA ARG A 14 -1.33 48.25 -12.25
C ARG A 14 0.09 48.22 -11.71
N LEU A 15 1.00 47.51 -12.39
CA LEU A 15 2.41 47.45 -11.99
C LEU A 15 3.10 48.81 -12.08
N ASP A 16 2.73 49.64 -13.07
CA ASP A 16 3.27 50.99 -13.25
C ASP A 16 2.71 51.97 -12.21
N ALA A 17 1.49 51.74 -11.72
CA ALA A 17 0.88 52.52 -10.64
C ALA A 17 1.40 52.16 -9.24
N ALA A 18 2.03 51.02 -9.07
CA ALA A 18 2.59 50.59 -7.80
C ALA A 18 3.78 51.47 -7.39
N THR A 19 3.73 52.00 -6.17
CA THR A 19 4.72 52.97 -5.64
C THR A 19 5.92 52.28 -4.99
N THR A 20 5.76 51.06 -4.50
CA THR A 20 6.82 50.29 -3.85
C THR A 20 7.11 48.98 -4.57
N THR A 21 8.30 48.43 -4.35
CA THR A 21 8.70 47.13 -4.90
C THR A 21 7.85 46.00 -4.29
N GLU A 22 7.51 46.09 -3.02
CA GLU A 22 6.67 45.12 -2.28
C GLU A 22 5.26 45.11 -2.87
N GLU A 23 4.67 46.27 -3.12
CA GLU A 23 3.35 46.37 -3.74
C GLU A 23 3.34 45.78 -5.16
N ARG A 24 4.38 46.07 -5.95
CA ARG A 24 4.56 45.52 -7.29
C ARG A 24 4.65 44.00 -7.28
N ASN A 25 5.44 43.43 -6.35
CA ASN A 25 5.56 42.00 -6.19
C ASN A 25 4.24 41.37 -5.74
N ARG A 26 3.50 42.03 -4.84
CA ARG A 26 2.17 41.55 -4.40
C ARG A 26 1.19 41.49 -5.56
N ILE A 27 1.08 42.58 -6.34
CA ILE A 27 0.21 42.67 -7.53
C ILE A 27 0.58 41.55 -8.51
N LYS A 28 1.87 41.38 -8.81
CA LYS A 28 2.34 40.34 -9.70
C LYS A 28 1.94 38.93 -9.21
N THR A 29 2.18 38.64 -7.94
CA THR A 29 1.87 37.34 -7.33
C THR A 29 0.36 37.05 -7.28
N GLN A 30 -0.47 38.10 -7.12
CA GLN A 30 -1.93 37.97 -7.12
C GLN A 30 -2.53 37.79 -8.51
N SER A 31 -1.87 38.31 -9.53
CA SER A 31 -2.38 38.35 -10.90
C SER A 31 -1.88 37.14 -11.76
N GLU A 32 -0.97 36.37 -11.25
CA GLU A 32 -0.42 35.19 -11.96
C GLU A 32 -1.14 33.92 -11.55
N ASP A 33 -1.65 33.18 -12.52
CA ASP A 33 -1.96 31.77 -12.36
C ASP A 33 -0.66 30.96 -12.61
N TYR A 34 -0.09 30.45 -11.53
CA TYR A 34 1.20 29.77 -11.58
C TYR A 34 1.09 28.35 -11.04
N THR A 35 1.43 27.38 -11.87
CA THR A 35 1.50 25.98 -11.46
C THR A 35 2.89 25.42 -11.74
N LYS A 36 3.53 24.90 -10.68
CA LYS A 36 4.81 24.18 -10.77
C LYS A 36 4.63 22.73 -10.43
N ARG A 37 5.05 21.83 -11.33
CA ARG A 37 5.03 20.38 -11.13
C ARG A 37 6.44 19.83 -11.10
N GLN A 38 6.70 18.92 -10.16
CA GLN A 38 7.95 18.20 -10.02
C GLN A 38 7.64 16.73 -9.79
N SER A 39 8.36 15.84 -10.46
CA SER A 39 8.18 14.40 -10.34
C SER A 39 9.52 13.69 -10.41
N ILE A 40 9.74 12.77 -9.48
CA ILE A 40 10.91 11.88 -9.45
C ILE A 40 10.40 10.47 -9.25
N ASN A 41 10.72 9.56 -10.18
CA ASN A 41 10.25 8.19 -10.12
C ASN A 41 11.42 7.22 -10.40
N PHE A 42 11.61 6.27 -9.51
CA PHE A 42 12.50 5.12 -9.68
C PHE A 42 11.65 3.86 -9.59
N ILE A 43 11.53 3.13 -10.67
CA ILE A 43 10.65 1.96 -10.78
C ILE A 43 11.48 0.72 -11.06
N GLY A 44 11.24 -0.35 -10.30
CA GLY A 44 11.87 -1.64 -10.53
C GLY A 44 13.37 -1.68 -10.19
N VAL A 45 13.81 -0.85 -9.22
CA VAL A 45 15.20 -0.83 -8.79
C VAL A 45 15.54 -2.14 -8.11
N ARG A 46 16.42 -2.90 -8.69
CA ARG A 46 16.87 -4.19 -8.16
C ARG A 46 18.32 -4.46 -8.52
N LYS A 47 19.00 -5.22 -7.69
CA LYS A 47 20.29 -5.77 -8.04
C LYS A 47 20.10 -6.94 -9.00
N GLN A 48 20.76 -6.90 -10.17
CA GLN A 48 20.75 -8.03 -11.09
C GLN A 48 21.69 -9.11 -10.58
N ARG A 49 21.24 -10.37 -10.67
CA ARG A 49 22.08 -11.52 -10.36
C ARG A 49 23.14 -11.67 -11.45
N THR A 50 24.40 -11.71 -11.02
CA THR A 50 25.54 -11.97 -11.87
C THR A 50 26.15 -13.33 -11.51
N GLY A 51 26.24 -14.26 -12.48
CA GLY A 51 26.78 -15.60 -12.31
C GLY A 51 25.73 -16.68 -12.10
N ASP A 52 26.17 -17.94 -12.05
CA ASP A 52 25.34 -19.15 -12.02
C ASP A 52 24.96 -19.62 -10.60
N ALA A 53 25.19 -18.79 -9.58
CA ALA A 53 24.86 -19.13 -8.20
C ALA A 53 23.33 -19.29 -8.02
N LYS A 54 22.92 -20.39 -7.37
CA LYS A 54 21.51 -20.66 -7.08
C LYS A 54 20.95 -19.57 -6.14
N PRO A 55 19.72 -19.09 -6.40
CA PRO A 55 19.07 -18.11 -5.53
C PRO A 55 18.94 -18.62 -4.10
N LYS A 56 19.22 -17.73 -3.14
CA LYS A 56 19.03 -18.00 -1.71
C LYS A 56 17.96 -17.05 -1.16
N VAL A 57 17.28 -17.46 -0.10
CA VAL A 57 16.20 -16.68 0.54
C VAL A 57 16.64 -15.26 0.93
N TYR A 58 17.87 -15.11 1.40
CA TYR A 58 18.43 -13.83 1.87
C TYR A 58 19.10 -12.98 0.78
N ASP A 59 19.02 -13.36 -0.48
CA ASP A 59 19.65 -12.62 -1.57
C ASP A 59 18.91 -11.30 -1.83
N VAL A 60 19.65 -10.22 -1.91
CA VAL A 60 19.12 -8.87 -2.23
C VAL A 60 18.52 -8.82 -3.64
N GLU A 61 18.93 -9.69 -4.53
CA GLU A 61 18.41 -9.83 -5.89
C GLU A 61 16.93 -10.24 -5.95
N ASN A 62 16.40 -10.77 -4.84
CA ASN A 62 14.98 -11.11 -4.71
C ASN A 62 14.12 -9.87 -4.37
N LEU A 63 14.76 -8.77 -3.98
CA LEU A 63 14.12 -7.51 -3.59
C LEU A 63 14.06 -6.56 -4.79
N THR A 64 12.90 -5.97 -5.02
CA THR A 64 12.68 -4.89 -5.98
C THR A 64 12.10 -3.70 -5.24
N MET A 65 12.67 -2.53 -5.42
CA MET A 65 12.24 -1.29 -4.78
C MET A 65 11.65 -0.33 -5.81
N ASN A 66 10.63 0.40 -5.38
CA ASN A 66 10.01 1.47 -6.13
C ASN A 66 10.00 2.73 -5.26
N TYR A 67 10.29 3.85 -5.87
CA TYR A 67 10.21 5.16 -5.23
C TYR A 67 9.53 6.13 -6.18
N SER A 68 8.57 6.88 -5.69
CA SER A 68 7.98 7.98 -6.43
C SER A 68 7.72 9.18 -5.52
N PHE A 69 8.04 10.35 -6.02
CA PHE A 69 7.70 11.61 -5.41
C PHE A 69 7.14 12.57 -6.44
N ASN A 70 5.94 13.06 -6.20
CA ASN A 70 5.28 14.04 -7.05
C ASN A 70 4.88 15.23 -6.19
N GLN A 71 5.14 16.43 -6.70
CA GLN A 71 4.76 17.68 -6.05
C GLN A 71 4.14 18.63 -7.06
N ILE A 72 3.02 19.22 -6.67
CA ILE A 72 2.36 20.30 -7.40
C ILE A 72 2.25 21.48 -6.45
N LYS A 73 2.76 22.63 -6.90
CA LYS A 73 2.53 23.91 -6.24
C LYS A 73 1.69 24.76 -7.16
N HIS A 74 0.63 25.33 -6.62
CA HIS A 74 -0.27 26.19 -7.37
C HIS A 74 -0.58 27.46 -6.57
N ARG A 75 -0.70 28.57 -7.27
CA ARG A 75 -1.20 29.83 -6.76
C ARG A 75 -1.92 30.58 -7.87
N ASP A 76 -2.97 31.25 -7.51
CA ASP A 76 -3.72 32.10 -8.42
C ASP A 76 -4.31 33.32 -7.68
N PHE A 77 -5.33 33.92 -8.25
CA PHE A 77 -6.01 35.04 -7.65
C PHE A 77 -6.75 34.70 -6.35
N GLU A 78 -7.35 33.53 -6.25
CA GLU A 78 -8.11 33.08 -5.08
C GLU A 78 -7.25 32.32 -4.08
N ILE A 79 -6.27 31.57 -4.59
CA ILE A 79 -5.40 30.71 -3.81
C ILE A 79 -4.05 31.39 -3.63
N GLU A 80 -3.70 31.66 -2.37
CA GLU A 80 -2.39 32.21 -2.02
C GLU A 80 -1.28 31.17 -2.20
N ASN A 81 -1.53 29.96 -1.72
CA ASN A 81 -0.63 28.81 -1.84
C ASN A 81 -1.42 27.51 -1.79
N SER A 82 -1.15 26.64 -2.73
CA SER A 82 -1.61 25.25 -2.70
C SER A 82 -0.42 24.34 -2.93
N LEU A 83 -0.27 23.36 -2.06
CA LEU A 83 0.79 22.36 -2.11
C LEU A 83 0.16 20.98 -2.10
N ASP A 84 0.39 20.20 -3.14
CA ASP A 84 0.03 18.79 -3.22
C ASP A 84 1.31 17.98 -3.34
N GLN A 85 1.53 17.07 -2.40
CA GLN A 85 2.70 16.18 -2.37
C GLN A 85 2.26 14.74 -2.22
N ASN A 86 2.82 13.87 -3.04
CA ASN A 86 2.62 12.44 -2.96
C ASN A 86 3.97 11.74 -3.01
N ALA A 87 4.33 11.08 -1.92
CA ALA A 87 5.53 10.26 -1.81
C ALA A 87 5.14 8.81 -1.58
N ARG A 88 5.74 7.90 -2.32
CA ARG A 88 5.55 6.45 -2.17
C ARG A 88 6.90 5.74 -2.19
N VAL A 89 7.08 4.83 -1.24
CA VAL A 89 8.20 3.87 -1.21
C VAL A 89 7.62 2.49 -1.13
N GLY A 90 7.87 1.67 -2.15
CA GLY A 90 7.43 0.28 -2.21
C GLY A 90 8.60 -0.68 -2.24
N ALA A 91 8.44 -1.83 -1.59
CA ALA A 91 9.39 -2.93 -1.61
C ALA A 91 8.66 -4.23 -1.92
N ASN A 92 9.12 -4.94 -2.93
CA ASN A 92 8.56 -6.22 -3.34
C ASN A 92 9.66 -7.28 -3.24
N TYR A 93 9.44 -8.29 -2.41
CA TYR A 93 10.31 -9.44 -2.27
C TYR A 93 9.62 -10.67 -2.83
N ASN A 94 10.30 -11.41 -3.69
CA ASN A 94 9.77 -12.64 -4.30
C ASN A 94 10.85 -13.73 -4.26
N TYR A 95 10.49 -14.88 -3.73
CA TYR A 95 11.38 -16.03 -3.68
C TYR A 95 10.63 -17.32 -4.01
N SER A 96 11.20 -18.12 -4.90
CA SER A 96 10.71 -19.47 -5.22
C SER A 96 11.69 -20.50 -4.63
N PHE A 97 11.16 -21.37 -3.77
CA PHE A 97 11.95 -22.39 -3.10
C PHE A 97 12.20 -23.56 -4.06
N ASN A 98 13.36 -24.19 -3.93
CA ASN A 98 13.59 -25.48 -4.56
C ASN A 98 12.85 -26.56 -3.73
N PRO A 99 11.98 -27.37 -4.32
CA PRO A 99 11.22 -28.36 -3.57
C PRO A 99 12.14 -29.42 -2.96
N ILE A 100 11.95 -29.68 -1.67
CA ILE A 100 12.56 -30.81 -0.97
C ILE A 100 11.49 -31.88 -0.85
N LYS A 101 11.45 -32.81 -1.81
CA LYS A 101 10.46 -33.87 -1.83
C LYS A 101 10.90 -35.01 -0.94
N LEU A 102 10.04 -35.42 -0.01
CA LEU A 102 10.14 -36.63 0.78
C LEU A 102 9.24 -37.67 0.17
N GLU A 103 9.81 -38.74 -0.37
CA GLU A 103 9.12 -39.88 -1.00
C GLU A 103 9.57 -41.20 -0.29
N PRO A 104 9.07 -41.46 0.92
CA PRO A 104 9.63 -42.50 1.79
C PRO A 104 9.49 -43.90 1.25
N PHE A 105 8.48 -44.15 0.44
CA PHE A 105 8.13 -45.49 -0.04
C PHE A 105 8.49 -45.74 -1.51
N LYS A 106 8.95 -44.73 -2.24
CA LYS A 106 9.22 -44.82 -3.69
C LYS A 106 10.26 -45.87 -4.07
N LYS A 107 11.27 -46.09 -3.22
CA LYS A 107 12.36 -47.04 -3.45
C LYS A 107 12.04 -48.47 -3.01
N ASN A 108 10.87 -48.68 -2.37
CA ASN A 108 10.54 -49.97 -1.78
C ASN A 108 9.66 -50.82 -2.72
N ASP A 109 10.29 -51.56 -3.63
CA ASP A 109 9.61 -52.33 -4.65
C ASP A 109 9.08 -53.70 -4.14
N SER A 110 9.52 -54.15 -2.98
CA SER A 110 9.13 -55.47 -2.45
C SER A 110 7.83 -55.47 -1.66
N LEU A 111 7.54 -54.39 -0.91
CA LEU A 111 6.34 -54.30 -0.04
C LEU A 111 5.09 -53.78 -0.74
N PHE A 112 5.24 -52.98 -1.80
CA PHE A 112 4.13 -52.28 -2.44
C PHE A 112 3.89 -52.72 -3.91
N MET A 113 4.07 -53.97 -4.25
CA MET A 113 3.87 -54.51 -5.60
C MET A 113 2.41 -54.57 -6.03
N ASN A 114 1.48 -54.61 -5.09
CA ASN A 114 0.06 -54.70 -5.41
C ASN A 114 -0.52 -53.36 -5.81
N LYS A 115 -1.36 -53.36 -6.85
CA LYS A 115 -2.05 -52.16 -7.38
C LYS A 115 -2.84 -51.36 -6.31
N TYR A 116 -3.29 -52.02 -5.26
CA TYR A 116 -4.02 -51.38 -4.14
C TYR A 116 -3.13 -50.51 -3.25
N TRP A 117 -1.82 -50.74 -3.24
CA TRP A 117 -0.85 -49.97 -2.45
C TRP A 117 -0.22 -48.81 -3.19
N LYS A 118 -0.65 -48.53 -4.45
CA LYS A 118 -0.12 -47.46 -5.28
C LYS A 118 -0.23 -46.10 -4.59
N LEU A 119 -1.30 -45.84 -3.84
CA LEU A 119 -1.49 -44.62 -3.07
C LEU A 119 -0.37 -44.38 -2.06
N ILE A 120 0.04 -45.43 -1.34
CA ILE A 120 1.10 -45.33 -0.33
C ILE A 120 2.47 -45.24 -1.00
N LYS A 121 2.69 -46.01 -2.05
CA LYS A 121 3.95 -45.97 -2.81
C LYS A 121 4.23 -44.60 -3.40
N ASP A 122 3.22 -43.94 -3.92
CA ASP A 122 3.30 -42.62 -4.54
C ASP A 122 3.13 -41.49 -3.54
N PHE A 123 3.15 -41.75 -2.22
CA PHE A 123 3.08 -40.70 -1.21
C PHE A 123 4.29 -39.81 -1.32
N ASN A 124 4.03 -38.52 -1.44
CA ASN A 124 5.05 -37.48 -1.53
C ASN A 124 4.67 -36.30 -0.62
N LEU A 125 5.67 -35.67 -0.05
CA LEU A 125 5.52 -34.48 0.79
C LEU A 125 6.63 -33.50 0.46
N ASN A 126 6.28 -32.27 0.17
CA ASN A 126 7.23 -31.18 0.09
C ASN A 126 7.43 -30.56 1.48
N LEU A 127 8.69 -30.40 1.89
CA LEU A 127 9.02 -29.82 3.19
C LEU A 127 9.12 -28.27 3.16
N LEU A 128 9.20 -27.69 1.97
CA LEU A 128 9.30 -26.24 1.80
C LEU A 128 8.12 -25.72 0.97
N PRO A 129 7.65 -24.49 1.23
CA PRO A 129 6.68 -23.83 0.37
C PRO A 129 7.22 -23.67 -1.06
N SER A 130 6.34 -23.49 -2.02
CA SER A 130 6.70 -23.31 -3.43
C SER A 130 7.21 -21.90 -3.68
N SER A 131 6.55 -20.92 -3.09
CA SER A 131 6.96 -19.50 -3.20
C SER A 131 6.50 -18.66 -2.01
N LEU A 132 7.26 -17.62 -1.77
CA LEU A 132 6.95 -16.54 -0.84
C LEU A 132 7.03 -15.20 -1.59
N SER A 133 5.96 -14.43 -1.51
CA SER A 133 5.91 -13.06 -2.00
C SER A 133 5.56 -12.11 -0.86
N VAL A 134 6.29 -11.03 -0.71
CA VAL A 134 6.04 -9.99 0.29
C VAL A 134 6.05 -8.64 -0.41
N ASN A 135 4.99 -7.86 -0.21
CA ASN A 135 4.84 -6.51 -0.72
C ASN A 135 4.66 -5.54 0.44
N SER A 136 5.32 -4.42 0.39
CA SER A 136 5.26 -3.38 1.40
C SER A 136 5.26 -2.02 0.72
N ASP A 137 4.30 -1.16 1.06
CA ASP A 137 4.16 0.17 0.48
C ASP A 137 3.92 1.21 1.58
N PHE A 138 4.78 2.23 1.64
CA PHE A 138 4.54 3.45 2.38
C PHE A 138 3.99 4.51 1.43
N VAL A 139 2.83 5.06 1.73
CA VAL A 139 2.20 6.13 0.96
C VAL A 139 1.98 7.33 1.87
N ARG A 140 2.44 8.50 1.42
CA ARG A 140 2.33 9.76 2.12
C ARG A 140 1.74 10.79 1.17
N GLN A 141 0.49 11.15 1.39
CA GLN A 141 -0.20 12.19 0.63
C GLN A 141 -0.46 13.37 1.56
N PHE A 142 0.09 14.50 1.18
CA PHE A 142 -0.07 15.77 1.88
C PHE A 142 -0.66 16.79 0.92
N ASN A 143 -1.72 17.44 1.35
CA ASN A 143 -2.31 18.55 0.63
C ASN A 143 -2.54 19.71 1.60
N SER A 144 -2.02 20.87 1.27
CA SER A 144 -2.33 22.11 1.96
C SER A 144 -2.85 23.17 0.99
N GLN A 145 -3.81 23.95 1.44
CA GLN A 145 -4.40 25.02 0.63
C GLN A 145 -4.72 26.22 1.50
N LYS A 146 -4.12 27.36 1.17
CA LYS A 146 -4.40 28.63 1.80
C LYS A 146 -5.05 29.57 0.79
N PHE A 147 -6.23 30.06 1.17
CA PHE A 147 -6.93 31.07 0.39
C PHE A 147 -6.41 32.47 0.72
N ARG A 148 -6.54 33.38 -0.22
CA ARG A 148 -6.24 34.77 0.05
C ARG A 148 -7.32 35.38 0.92
N ASP A 149 -6.90 36.27 1.80
CA ASP A 149 -7.83 37.05 2.62
C ASP A 149 -8.74 37.89 1.73
N ALA A 150 -10.05 37.71 1.91
CA ALA A 150 -11.03 38.55 1.27
C ALA A 150 -11.14 39.86 2.05
N GLY A 151 -10.49 40.89 1.54
CA GLY A 151 -10.61 42.25 2.10
C GLY A 151 -12.00 42.82 1.84
N LEU A 152 -12.94 42.59 2.75
CA LEU A 152 -14.26 43.22 2.76
C LEU A 152 -14.25 44.43 3.74
N GLY A 153 -13.67 45.54 3.33
CA GLY A 153 -13.60 46.76 4.15
C GLY A 153 -12.68 46.60 5.37
N ASP A 154 -13.13 47.12 6.53
CA ASP A 154 -12.34 47.07 7.77
C ASP A 154 -12.28 45.67 8.46
N GLN A 155 -12.95 44.66 7.93
CA GLN A 155 -12.94 43.29 8.45
C GLN A 155 -12.20 42.34 7.48
N ASN A 156 -10.99 41.96 7.82
CA ASN A 156 -10.29 40.87 7.16
C ASN A 156 -10.89 39.55 7.67
N ILE A 157 -11.50 38.79 6.78
CA ILE A 157 -11.87 37.41 7.06
C ILE A 157 -10.68 36.55 6.63
N THR A 158 -9.89 36.11 7.60
CA THR A 158 -8.79 35.18 7.40
C THR A 158 -9.35 33.76 7.43
N VAL A 159 -9.11 32.99 6.38
CA VAL A 159 -9.39 31.56 6.35
C VAL A 159 -8.11 30.82 6.68
N ASP A 160 -8.16 30.00 7.72
CA ASP A 160 -7.02 29.17 8.10
C ASP A 160 -6.60 28.23 6.98
N GLU A 161 -5.33 27.83 6.96
CA GLU A 161 -4.81 26.89 5.99
C GLU A 161 -5.48 25.54 6.16
N LEU A 162 -6.08 25.04 5.07
CA LEU A 162 -6.70 23.72 5.05
C LEU A 162 -5.63 22.67 4.79
N ILE A 163 -5.43 21.77 5.75
CA ILE A 163 -4.45 20.70 5.68
C ILE A 163 -5.17 19.36 5.61
N ARG A 164 -4.77 18.53 4.66
CA ARG A 164 -5.25 17.15 4.53
C ARG A 164 -4.07 16.19 4.36
N ARG A 165 -4.06 15.15 5.18
CA ARG A 165 -3.06 14.08 5.15
C ARG A 165 -3.74 12.75 4.95
N ASN A 166 -3.10 11.87 4.17
CA ASN A 166 -3.47 10.47 4.05
C ASN A 166 -2.16 9.67 4.03
N TYR A 167 -1.76 9.21 5.22
CA TYR A 167 -0.52 8.48 5.43
C TYR A 167 -0.86 7.04 5.75
N THR A 168 -0.49 6.14 4.84
CA THR A 168 -0.78 4.71 4.97
C THR A 168 0.47 3.87 4.83
N PHE A 169 0.43 2.70 5.45
CA PHE A 169 1.35 1.62 5.27
C PHE A 169 0.58 0.35 4.92
N ASP A 170 0.86 -0.20 3.75
CA ASP A 170 0.27 -1.44 3.27
C ASP A 170 1.31 -2.55 3.30
N PHE A 171 0.94 -3.66 3.91
CA PHE A 171 1.78 -4.85 3.99
C PHE A 171 0.99 -6.08 3.58
N GLN A 172 1.52 -6.83 2.61
CA GLN A 172 0.90 -8.05 2.12
C GLN A 172 1.94 -9.14 1.95
N TYR A 173 1.58 -10.35 2.34
CA TYR A 173 2.39 -11.52 1.99
C TYR A 173 1.50 -12.65 1.46
N THR A 174 2.09 -13.43 0.54
CA THR A 174 1.45 -14.60 -0.07
C THR A 174 2.41 -15.77 0.01
N ILE A 175 1.92 -16.91 0.49
CA ILE A 175 2.64 -18.15 0.56
C ILE A 175 1.89 -19.18 -0.30
N ASN A 176 2.56 -19.72 -1.30
CA ASN A 176 2.07 -20.85 -2.07
C ASN A 176 2.81 -22.11 -1.60
N TYR A 177 2.05 -23.16 -1.29
CA TYR A 177 2.62 -24.38 -0.79
C TYR A 177 1.98 -25.59 -1.47
N ASP A 178 2.73 -26.20 -2.37
CA ASP A 178 2.38 -27.51 -2.93
C ASP A 178 2.82 -28.60 -1.95
N LEU A 179 2.00 -28.85 -0.93
CA LEU A 179 2.32 -29.77 0.16
C LEU A 179 2.54 -31.21 -0.34
N THR A 180 1.70 -31.61 -1.28
CA THR A 180 1.86 -32.86 -2.06
C THR A 180 1.61 -32.55 -3.53
N GLU A 181 1.80 -33.51 -4.44
CA GLU A 181 1.46 -33.35 -5.85
C GLU A 181 -0.02 -33.04 -6.08
N GLY A 182 -0.90 -33.54 -5.21
CA GLY A 182 -2.35 -33.33 -5.30
C GLY A 182 -2.87 -32.23 -4.36
N LEU A 183 -2.12 -31.78 -3.35
CA LEU A 183 -2.60 -30.84 -2.34
C LEU A 183 -1.82 -29.53 -2.41
N ARG A 184 -2.53 -28.46 -2.79
CA ARG A 184 -1.99 -27.10 -2.91
C ARG A 184 -2.68 -26.18 -1.92
N LEU A 185 -1.88 -25.41 -1.20
CA LEU A 185 -2.31 -24.39 -0.27
C LEU A 185 -1.86 -23.03 -0.79
N ASN A 186 -2.75 -22.06 -0.73
CA ASN A 186 -2.46 -20.65 -1.01
C ASN A 186 -2.92 -19.84 0.20
N PHE A 187 -2.02 -19.12 0.82
CA PHE A 187 -2.34 -18.22 1.92
C PHE A 187 -1.90 -16.81 1.58
N THR A 188 -2.85 -15.87 1.67
CA THR A 188 -2.59 -14.45 1.49
C THR A 188 -3.05 -13.70 2.73
N SER A 189 -2.22 -12.79 3.21
CA SER A 189 -2.57 -11.88 4.30
C SER A 189 -2.20 -10.46 3.87
N SER A 190 -3.11 -9.53 4.10
CA SER A 190 -2.95 -8.11 3.78
C SER A 190 -3.40 -7.26 4.95
N THR A 191 -2.57 -6.30 5.32
CA THR A 191 -2.85 -5.32 6.38
C THR A 191 -2.69 -3.93 5.79
N ASN A 192 -3.69 -3.09 5.99
CA ASN A 192 -3.63 -1.65 5.73
C ASN A 192 -3.60 -0.92 7.06
N ASN A 193 -2.56 -0.16 7.29
CA ASN A 193 -2.37 0.67 8.47
C ASN A 193 -2.52 2.14 8.09
N ILE A 194 -3.01 2.94 9.03
CA ILE A 194 -3.15 4.39 8.90
C ILE A 194 -2.35 5.07 10.00
N VAL A 195 -1.52 6.04 9.63
CA VAL A 195 -0.84 6.93 10.57
C VAL A 195 -1.81 8.04 10.94
N ARG A 196 -2.17 8.17 12.22
CA ARG A 196 -3.22 9.06 12.70
C ARG A 196 -2.73 10.26 13.53
N ASN A 197 -1.46 10.32 13.87
CA ASN A 197 -0.88 11.37 14.72
C ASN A 197 -0.70 12.69 13.95
N TYR A 198 -1.83 13.33 13.60
CA TYR A 198 -1.84 14.60 12.87
C TYR A 198 -2.11 15.81 13.74
N PHE A 199 -2.52 15.58 14.99
CA PHE A 199 -2.85 16.62 15.93
C PHE A 199 -1.75 16.78 16.96
N ILE A 200 -1.60 17.98 17.46
CA ILE A 200 -0.75 18.27 18.61
C ILE A 200 -1.39 17.58 19.85
N ASP A 201 -0.57 16.89 20.61
CA ASP A 201 -0.98 16.16 21.82
C ASP A 201 -1.97 14.99 21.59
N ASP A 202 -2.07 14.45 20.37
CA ASP A 202 -2.97 13.36 20.00
C ASP A 202 -4.46 13.64 20.30
N ASP A 203 -4.85 14.89 20.53
CA ASP A 203 -6.24 15.30 20.74
C ASP A 203 -6.95 15.49 19.40
N LEU A 204 -8.00 14.70 19.15
CA LEU A 204 -8.82 14.82 17.92
C LEU A 204 -9.53 16.16 17.77
N ASN A 205 -9.69 16.91 18.86
CA ASN A 205 -10.24 18.26 18.87
C ASN A 205 -9.16 19.33 18.95
N GLY A 206 -7.90 18.93 18.99
CA GLY A 206 -6.75 19.84 19.08
C GLY A 206 -6.37 20.48 17.73
N ASP A 207 -5.38 21.35 17.80
CA ASP A 207 -4.82 21.98 16.61
C ASP A 207 -4.05 20.95 15.76
N GLN A 208 -4.19 21.04 14.45
CA GLN A 208 -3.42 20.21 13.55
C GLN A 208 -1.95 20.59 13.58
N ASP A 209 -1.07 19.59 13.66
CA ASP A 209 0.36 19.81 13.53
C ASP A 209 0.70 20.21 12.09
N SER A 210 0.86 21.50 11.88
CA SER A 210 1.19 22.10 10.56
C SER A 210 2.61 21.77 10.10
N GLU A 211 3.50 21.40 11.04
CA GLU A 211 4.89 21.08 10.75
C GLU A 211 5.10 19.66 10.25
N LEU A 212 4.09 18.79 10.41
CA LEU A 212 4.14 17.39 9.99
C LEU A 212 3.99 17.29 8.46
N GLY A 213 5.07 17.41 7.75
CA GLY A 213 5.15 17.27 6.29
C GLY A 213 5.20 15.81 5.83
N VAL A 214 5.41 15.61 4.52
CA VAL A 214 5.47 14.28 3.89
C VAL A 214 6.64 13.43 4.40
N TRP A 215 7.75 14.07 4.78
CA TRP A 215 8.98 13.37 5.15
C TRP A 215 9.10 13.11 6.65
N ASP A 216 8.28 13.76 7.44
CA ASP A 216 8.29 13.61 8.88
C ASP A 216 7.70 12.25 9.25
N ARG A 217 8.44 11.48 10.03
CA ARG A 217 8.09 10.09 10.40
C ARG A 217 7.70 9.24 9.18
N PHE A 218 8.39 9.39 8.06
CA PHE A 218 8.04 8.72 6.80
C PHE A 218 7.85 7.20 6.95
N PHE A 219 8.68 6.54 7.76
CA PHE A 219 8.62 5.10 8.02
C PHE A 219 7.79 4.73 9.24
N ASP A 220 6.88 5.58 9.65
CA ASP A 220 5.87 5.21 10.65
C ASP A 220 4.90 4.19 10.06
N PHE A 221 4.73 3.05 10.75
CA PHE A 221 3.84 1.98 10.32
C PHE A 221 2.38 2.26 10.61
N GLY A 222 2.09 3.20 11.50
CA GLY A 222 0.73 3.52 11.94
C GLY A 222 0.01 2.35 12.62
N ASP A 223 -1.30 2.53 12.81
CA ASP A 223 -2.17 1.54 13.44
C ASP A 223 -2.92 0.71 12.41
N PRO A 224 -3.13 -0.59 12.66
CA PRO A 224 -3.94 -1.44 11.79
C PRO A 224 -5.35 -0.88 11.65
N ASN A 225 -5.77 -0.65 10.41
CA ASN A 225 -7.11 -0.18 10.08
C ASN A 225 -7.95 -1.28 9.44
N ARG A 226 -7.32 -2.10 8.60
CA ARG A 226 -7.96 -3.23 7.93
C ARG A 226 -6.99 -4.40 7.82
N HIS A 227 -7.49 -5.58 8.14
CA HIS A 227 -6.73 -6.81 7.98
C HIS A 227 -7.58 -7.86 7.26
N ILE A 228 -7.00 -8.48 6.23
CA ILE A 228 -7.66 -9.51 5.43
C ILE A 228 -6.75 -10.71 5.36
N GLN A 229 -7.31 -11.91 5.57
CA GLN A 229 -6.63 -13.17 5.34
C GLN A 229 -7.49 -14.05 4.43
N GLN A 230 -6.85 -14.77 3.54
CA GLN A 230 -7.48 -15.74 2.68
C GLN A 230 -6.65 -17.02 2.65
N LEU A 231 -7.30 -18.14 2.90
CA LEU A 231 -6.72 -19.48 2.77
C LEU A 231 -7.45 -20.23 1.66
N GLY A 232 -6.74 -20.56 0.60
CA GLY A 232 -7.21 -21.44 -0.47
C GLY A 232 -6.58 -22.83 -0.31
N VAL A 233 -7.40 -23.88 -0.37
CA VAL A 233 -6.97 -25.28 -0.38
C VAL A 233 -7.53 -25.94 -1.62
N ASN A 234 -6.67 -26.49 -2.45
CA ASN A 234 -7.06 -27.27 -3.61
C ASN A 234 -6.48 -28.68 -3.48
N TYR A 235 -7.36 -29.67 -3.46
CA TYR A 235 -6.96 -31.07 -3.31
C TYR A 235 -7.52 -31.95 -4.44
N GLU A 236 -6.61 -32.40 -5.26
CA GLU A 236 -6.92 -33.47 -6.23
C GLU A 236 -6.92 -34.83 -5.50
N LEU A 237 -8.12 -35.33 -5.24
CA LEU A 237 -8.32 -36.61 -4.57
C LEU A 237 -7.72 -37.73 -5.43
N PRO A 238 -6.78 -38.54 -4.92
CA PRO A 238 -6.07 -39.54 -5.70
C PRO A 238 -6.91 -40.80 -5.90
N LEU A 239 -8.19 -40.66 -6.29
CA LEU A 239 -9.12 -41.79 -6.52
C LEU A 239 -8.65 -42.64 -7.68
N ASN A 240 -7.99 -42.07 -8.66
CA ASN A 240 -7.40 -42.76 -9.81
C ASN A 240 -6.27 -43.76 -9.43
N LYS A 241 -5.74 -43.65 -8.21
CA LYS A 241 -4.73 -44.60 -7.70
C LYS A 241 -5.35 -45.89 -7.18
N PHE A 242 -6.69 -45.94 -6.99
CA PHE A 242 -7.41 -47.17 -6.65
C PHE A 242 -7.83 -47.89 -7.92
N PRO A 243 -7.55 -49.22 -8.05
CA PRO A 243 -7.82 -49.97 -9.29
C PRO A 243 -9.28 -49.93 -9.76
N VAL A 244 -10.22 -49.94 -8.82
CA VAL A 244 -11.67 -49.89 -9.11
C VAL A 244 -12.13 -48.47 -9.51
N LEU A 245 -11.42 -47.40 -9.09
CA LEU A 245 -11.78 -46.02 -9.31
C LEU A 245 -10.80 -45.29 -10.26
N SER A 246 -10.01 -46.05 -11.03
CA SER A 246 -8.96 -45.52 -11.90
C SER A 246 -9.46 -44.52 -12.98
N PHE A 247 -10.75 -44.57 -13.28
CA PHE A 247 -11.43 -43.68 -14.24
C PHE A 247 -12.05 -42.43 -13.56
N VAL A 248 -11.99 -42.33 -12.22
CA VAL A 248 -12.59 -41.22 -11.46
C VAL A 248 -11.54 -40.16 -11.17
N THR A 249 -11.84 -38.94 -11.54
CA THR A 249 -11.09 -37.76 -11.11
C THR A 249 -11.99 -36.90 -10.22
N SER A 250 -11.47 -36.41 -9.11
CA SER A 250 -12.21 -35.59 -8.17
C SER A 250 -11.31 -34.51 -7.60
N ASN A 251 -11.76 -33.25 -7.65
CA ASN A 251 -11.08 -32.12 -7.06
C ASN A 251 -11.95 -31.56 -5.94
N TYR A 252 -11.34 -31.31 -4.82
CA TYR A 252 -11.91 -30.60 -3.69
C TYR A 252 -11.24 -29.23 -3.57
N SER A 253 -12.03 -28.18 -3.48
CA SER A 253 -11.54 -26.82 -3.21
C SER A 253 -12.24 -26.25 -1.99
N TYR A 254 -11.47 -25.60 -1.16
CA TYR A 254 -11.94 -24.90 0.02
C TYR A 254 -11.34 -23.50 0.02
N THR A 255 -12.15 -22.50 0.35
CA THR A 255 -11.69 -21.12 0.54
C THR A 255 -12.22 -20.61 1.88
N GLY A 256 -11.32 -20.12 2.71
CA GLY A 256 -11.65 -19.47 3.97
C GLY A 256 -11.16 -18.03 3.92
N ASP A 257 -12.06 -17.09 4.19
CA ASP A 257 -11.77 -15.66 4.21
C ASP A 257 -12.01 -15.10 5.60
N PHE A 258 -11.07 -14.30 6.08
CA PHE A 258 -11.18 -13.54 7.31
C PHE A 258 -10.95 -12.06 6.99
N GLN A 259 -11.82 -11.18 7.48
CA GLN A 259 -11.65 -9.74 7.39
C GLN A 259 -11.94 -9.10 8.73
N TRP A 260 -11.03 -8.24 9.15
CA TRP A 260 -11.18 -7.38 10.30
C TRP A 260 -11.04 -5.91 9.86
N ASN A 261 -11.90 -5.03 10.35
CA ASN A 261 -11.80 -3.59 10.18
C ASN A 261 -11.85 -2.93 11.57
N LYS A 262 -11.01 -1.93 11.78
CA LYS A 262 -11.04 -1.13 13.01
C LYS A 262 -12.40 -0.43 13.13
N GLY A 263 -12.99 -0.43 14.33
CA GLY A 263 -14.17 0.35 14.62
C GLY A 263 -13.89 1.86 14.58
N SER A 264 -14.96 2.66 14.55
CA SER A 264 -14.82 4.12 14.63
C SER A 264 -14.42 4.53 16.05
N ASP A 265 -13.39 5.35 16.18
CA ASP A 265 -12.94 5.89 17.47
C ASP A 265 -14.01 6.78 18.12
N LEU A 266 -14.94 7.35 17.33
CA LEU A 266 -16.08 8.14 17.82
C LEU A 266 -17.17 7.33 18.53
N LEU A 267 -17.20 6.01 18.36
CA LEU A 267 -18.19 5.12 18.98
C LEU A 267 -17.69 4.49 20.27
N VAL A 268 -16.45 4.71 20.60
CA VAL A 268 -15.81 4.19 21.82
C VAL A 268 -15.87 5.31 22.87
N GLY A 269 -16.95 5.36 23.65
CA GLY A 269 -16.91 6.15 24.87
C GLY A 269 -15.80 5.61 25.79
N ASP A 270 -15.21 6.42 26.63
CA ASP A 270 -14.13 6.22 27.64
C ASP A 270 -13.47 4.81 27.83
N SER A 271 -13.72 3.85 26.97
CA SER A 271 -13.06 2.54 26.98
C SER A 271 -11.97 2.48 25.90
N GLU A 272 -10.75 2.28 26.33
CA GLU A 272 -9.51 2.24 25.52
C GLU A 272 -9.44 1.17 24.40
N THR A 273 -10.53 0.46 24.12
CA THR A 273 -10.56 -0.61 23.11
C THR A 273 -11.53 -0.30 21.99
N SER A 274 -11.03 0.06 20.82
CA SER A 274 -11.83 0.08 19.60
C SER A 274 -12.30 -1.32 19.24
N LEU A 275 -13.61 -1.54 19.20
CA LEU A 275 -14.20 -2.80 18.76
C LEU A 275 -14.06 -2.89 17.23
N GLY A 276 -13.25 -3.83 16.77
CA GLY A 276 -13.15 -4.16 15.35
C GLY A 276 -14.27 -5.11 14.93
N ASN A 277 -14.71 -4.99 13.67
CA ASN A 277 -15.61 -5.97 13.04
C ASN A 277 -14.80 -7.06 12.36
N SER A 278 -15.08 -8.31 12.65
CA SER A 278 -14.50 -9.46 11.92
C SER A 278 -15.58 -10.20 11.14
N ILE A 279 -15.30 -10.53 9.91
CA ILE A 279 -16.14 -11.39 9.06
C ILE A 279 -15.27 -12.55 8.59
N SER A 280 -15.69 -13.79 8.87
CA SER A 280 -15.05 -14.97 8.33
C SER A 280 -16.06 -15.77 7.50
N ASN A 281 -15.72 -16.09 6.28
CA ASN A 281 -16.50 -16.93 5.39
C ASN A 281 -15.68 -18.18 5.03
N ALA A 282 -16.32 -19.34 5.05
CA ALA A 282 -15.74 -20.62 4.62
C ALA A 282 -16.73 -21.30 3.67
N ASN A 283 -16.27 -21.65 2.44
CA ASN A 283 -17.03 -22.36 1.42
C ASN A 283 -16.26 -23.61 0.97
#